data_0a906bbb689933f89e3607922b963a0a
#
_entry.id   0a906bbb689933f89e3607922b963a0a
#
_cell.length_a   1.000
_cell.length_b   1.000
_cell.length_c   1.000
_cell.angle_alpha   90.00
_cell.angle_beta   90.00
_cell.angle_gamma   90.00
#
_symmetry.space_group_name_H-M   'P 1'
#
loop_
_entity.id
_entity.type
_entity.pdbx_description
1 polymer ?
#
loop_
_entity_poly.entity_id
_entity_poly.type
_entity_poly.pdbx_seq_one_letter_code
_entity_poly.pdbx_strand_id
1 'polypeptide(L)'
;RTARTQHGIEVGTADLLAHRAQGLLVARGNPKGLRSLEDLAREDVVFVNRQRGSGTRVLLEHELAKRGIAPQRIRGWRHEEFTHAAVAVAVKSGVADAGLGVLAAARALELDFVPVGEERYDLVVPVDLLEDPRVAPVLELLRSAEFREALRGLGGYDDRETGRRVA
;
A
#
# COMPACT_ATOMS: atom_id res chain seq x y z
N ARG A 1 -25.70 0.57 15.76
CA ARG A 1 -25.62 0.97 14.32
C ARG A 1 -24.59 0.06 13.70
N THR A 2 -24.99 -0.74 12.74
CA THR A 2 -24.07 -1.61 11.99
C THR A 2 -23.14 -0.72 11.15
N ALA A 3 -21.85 -1.03 11.17
CA ALA A 3 -20.88 -0.30 10.35
C ALA A 3 -21.13 -0.59 8.86
N ARG A 4 -20.91 0.42 8.01
CA ARG A 4 -21.02 0.26 6.55
C ARG A 4 -19.76 0.78 5.88
N THR A 5 -19.37 0.13 4.79
CA THR A 5 -18.31 0.63 3.92
C THR A 5 -18.78 1.89 3.18
N GLN A 6 -17.84 2.64 2.59
CA GLN A 6 -18.16 3.79 1.73
C GLN A 6 -19.04 3.41 0.51
N HIS A 7 -19.11 2.14 0.15
CA HIS A 7 -19.97 1.60 -0.93
C HIS A 7 -21.30 1.03 -0.41
N GLY A 8 -21.65 1.28 0.88
CA GLY A 8 -22.92 0.89 1.47
C GLY A 8 -23.03 -0.57 1.90
N ILE A 9 -21.96 -1.37 1.80
CA ILE A 9 -21.93 -2.77 2.24
C ILE A 9 -21.99 -2.81 3.77
N GLU A 10 -22.93 -3.58 4.31
CA GLU A 10 -23.04 -3.80 5.75
C GLU A 10 -21.93 -4.73 6.23
N VAL A 11 -21.16 -4.24 7.20
CA VAL A 11 -19.99 -4.97 7.71
C VAL A 11 -20.41 -5.98 8.76
N GLY A 12 -20.15 -7.26 8.51
CA GLY A 12 -20.37 -8.34 9.46
C GLY A 12 -19.22 -8.47 10.44
N THR A 13 -17.98 -8.45 9.92
CA THR A 13 -16.76 -8.32 10.72
C THR A 13 -15.68 -7.60 9.91
N ALA A 14 -14.79 -6.92 10.61
CA ALA A 14 -13.53 -6.46 10.06
C ALA A 14 -12.40 -6.93 10.98
N ASP A 15 -11.48 -7.71 10.43
CA ASP A 15 -10.33 -8.25 11.15
C ASP A 15 -9.05 -7.65 10.55
N LEU A 16 -8.17 -7.16 11.42
CA LEU A 16 -6.91 -6.55 10.99
C LEU A 16 -6.01 -7.61 10.36
N LEU A 17 -5.65 -7.42 9.09
CA LEU A 17 -4.78 -8.32 8.37
C LEU A 17 -3.31 -8.02 8.69
N ALA A 18 -2.90 -6.78 8.53
CA ALA A 18 -1.54 -6.34 8.84
C ALA A 18 -1.43 -4.80 8.85
N HIS A 19 -0.42 -4.29 9.52
CA HIS A 19 0.11 -2.96 9.22
C HIS A 19 1.19 -3.11 8.14
N ARG A 20 1.23 -2.22 7.16
CA ARG A 20 2.22 -2.29 6.09
C ARG A 20 2.90 -0.96 5.81
N ALA A 21 4.22 -1.00 5.62
CA ALA A 21 4.99 0.16 5.27
C ALA A 21 4.74 0.56 3.81
N GLN A 22 4.40 1.83 3.60
CA GLN A 22 4.30 2.50 2.31
C GLN A 22 5.46 3.48 2.14
N GLY A 23 6.03 3.54 0.96
CA GLY A 23 7.16 4.43 0.68
C GLY A 23 7.42 4.60 -0.81
N LEU A 24 8.38 5.47 -1.12
CA LEU A 24 8.87 5.62 -2.48
C LEU A 24 9.80 4.46 -2.82
N LEU A 25 9.46 3.75 -3.89
CA LEU A 25 10.33 2.80 -4.56
C LEU A 25 11.23 3.62 -5.46
N VAL A 26 12.55 3.45 -5.32
CA VAL A 26 13.55 4.15 -6.12
C VAL A 26 14.59 3.16 -6.60
N ALA A 27 15.28 3.47 -7.69
CA ALA A 27 16.34 2.62 -8.21
C ALA A 27 17.43 2.41 -7.15
N ARG A 28 18.11 1.26 -7.21
CA ARG A 28 19.19 0.90 -6.28
C ARG A 28 20.25 2.00 -6.21
N GLY A 29 20.64 2.35 -5.00
CA GLY A 29 21.55 3.47 -4.73
C GLY A 29 20.87 4.84 -4.73
N ASN A 30 19.56 4.88 -4.96
CA ASN A 30 18.78 6.13 -4.98
C ASN A 30 19.46 7.26 -5.77
N PRO A 31 19.68 7.10 -7.09
CA PRO A 31 20.53 7.99 -7.88
C PRO A 31 20.04 9.44 -7.94
N LYS A 32 18.74 9.66 -7.68
CA LYS A 32 18.16 11.01 -7.60
C LYS A 32 18.22 11.60 -6.19
N GLY A 33 18.68 10.83 -5.18
CA GLY A 33 18.76 11.27 -3.80
C GLY A 33 17.41 11.67 -3.18
N LEU A 34 16.33 10.97 -3.55
CA LEU A 34 14.99 11.25 -3.05
C LEU A 34 14.90 10.88 -1.57
N ARG A 35 14.37 11.76 -0.74
CA ARG A 35 14.27 11.57 0.71
C ARG A 35 12.85 11.73 1.25
N SER A 36 11.98 12.37 0.47
CA SER A 36 10.62 12.70 0.90
C SER A 36 9.68 12.90 -0.30
N LEU A 37 8.39 13.11 -0.03
CA LEU A 37 7.39 13.40 -1.08
C LEU A 37 7.60 14.77 -1.73
N GLU A 38 8.26 15.70 -1.06
CA GLU A 38 8.60 17.02 -1.59
C GLU A 38 9.53 16.92 -2.80
N ASP A 39 10.41 15.93 -2.81
CA ASP A 39 11.32 15.69 -3.93
C ASP A 39 10.63 15.29 -5.22
N LEU A 40 9.40 14.77 -5.16
CA LEU A 40 8.60 14.43 -6.35
C LEU A 40 8.24 15.64 -7.19
N ALA A 41 8.24 16.85 -6.62
CA ALA A 41 7.97 18.08 -7.33
C ALA A 41 9.19 18.68 -8.08
N ARG A 42 10.34 18.02 -8.01
CA ARG A 42 11.56 18.41 -8.74
C ARG A 42 11.40 18.13 -10.24
N GLU A 43 11.89 19.02 -11.07
CA GLU A 43 11.79 18.93 -12.54
C GLU A 43 12.56 17.74 -13.14
N ASP A 44 13.62 17.28 -12.46
CA ASP A 44 14.45 16.16 -12.87
C ASP A 44 13.93 14.79 -12.42
N VAL A 45 12.76 14.73 -11.74
CA VAL A 45 12.16 13.50 -11.22
C VAL A 45 10.92 13.12 -12.02
N VAL A 46 10.87 11.88 -12.51
CA VAL A 46 9.72 11.28 -13.16
C VAL A 46 9.07 10.28 -12.22
N PHE A 47 7.80 10.46 -11.93
CA PHE A 47 7.02 9.64 -11.03
C PHE A 47 6.07 8.71 -11.79
N VAL A 48 5.87 7.50 -11.30
CA VAL A 48 4.79 6.59 -11.72
C VAL A 48 3.82 6.39 -10.57
N ASN A 49 2.54 6.49 -10.87
CA ASN A 49 1.47 6.45 -9.88
C ASN A 49 0.77 5.10 -9.84
N ARG A 50 0.01 4.87 -8.79
CA ARG A 50 -1.01 3.82 -8.77
C ARG A 50 -2.29 4.36 -9.39
N GLN A 51 -3.10 3.45 -9.94
CA GLN A 51 -4.42 3.79 -10.49
C GLN A 51 -5.31 4.50 -9.47
N ARG A 52 -6.20 5.34 -9.96
CA ARG A 52 -7.20 6.01 -9.14
C ARG A 52 -8.06 5.00 -8.36
N GLY A 53 -8.37 5.33 -7.11
CA GLY A 53 -9.14 4.49 -6.20
C GLY A 53 -8.33 3.42 -5.46
N SER A 54 -7.04 3.24 -5.75
CA SER A 54 -6.18 2.39 -4.92
C SER A 54 -5.89 3.08 -3.58
N GLY A 55 -5.82 2.31 -2.49
CA GLY A 55 -5.47 2.83 -1.15
C GLY A 55 -4.15 3.59 -1.15
N THR A 56 -3.14 3.08 -1.85
CA THR A 56 -1.83 3.75 -2.02
C THR A 56 -1.95 5.11 -2.69
N ARG A 57 -2.83 5.24 -3.70
CA ARG A 57 -3.08 6.53 -4.35
C ARG A 57 -3.80 7.51 -3.41
N VAL A 58 -4.77 7.02 -2.66
CA VAL A 58 -5.48 7.83 -1.66
C VAL A 58 -4.52 8.32 -0.58
N LEU A 59 -3.64 7.45 -0.08
CA LEU A 59 -2.60 7.83 0.87
C LEU A 59 -1.68 8.92 0.30
N LEU A 60 -1.21 8.73 -0.93
CA LEU A 60 -0.35 9.71 -1.60
C LEU A 60 -1.02 11.09 -1.70
N GLU A 61 -2.25 11.13 -2.21
CA GLU A 61 -3.01 12.37 -2.37
C GLU A 61 -3.22 13.09 -1.04
N HIS A 62 -3.53 12.33 0.02
CA HIS A 62 -3.67 12.86 1.38
C HIS A 62 -2.35 13.45 1.90
N GLU A 63 -1.24 12.73 1.74
CA GLU A 63 0.06 13.16 2.21
C GLU A 63 0.60 14.37 1.43
N LEU A 64 0.34 14.44 0.11
CA LEU A 64 0.67 15.61 -0.71
C LEU A 64 -0.15 16.84 -0.29
N ALA A 65 -1.45 16.67 -0.04
CA ALA A 65 -2.32 17.75 0.41
C ALA A 65 -1.85 18.33 1.75
N LYS A 66 -1.49 17.49 2.72
CA LYS A 66 -0.92 17.93 4.01
C LYS A 66 0.33 18.79 3.85
N ARG A 67 1.14 18.53 2.81
CA ARG A 67 2.40 19.23 2.52
C ARG A 67 2.21 20.41 1.58
N GLY A 68 1.00 20.67 1.10
CA GLY A 68 0.71 21.72 0.14
C GLY A 68 1.35 21.49 -1.25
N ILE A 69 1.61 20.22 -1.59
CA ILE A 69 2.21 19.86 -2.89
C ILE A 69 1.09 19.62 -3.90
N ALA A 70 1.04 20.47 -4.93
CA ALA A 70 0.07 20.32 -5.99
C ALA A 70 0.46 19.15 -6.91
N PRO A 71 -0.47 18.17 -7.15
CA PRO A 71 -0.19 17.02 -8.00
C PRO A 71 0.29 17.38 -9.42
N GLN A 72 -0.14 18.51 -9.93
CA GLN A 72 0.24 19.03 -11.25
C GLN A 72 1.73 19.35 -11.38
N ARG A 73 2.41 19.56 -10.25
CA ARG A 73 3.87 19.80 -10.21
C ARG A 73 4.68 18.50 -10.33
N ILE A 74 4.03 17.34 -10.19
CA ILE A 74 4.71 16.04 -10.23
C ILE A 74 4.71 15.54 -11.66
N ARG A 75 5.89 15.48 -12.26
CA ARG A 75 6.08 14.96 -13.61
C ARG A 75 5.77 13.45 -13.60
N GLY A 76 4.92 12.99 -14.52
CA GLY A 76 4.48 11.60 -14.59
C GLY A 76 3.24 11.29 -13.72
N TRP A 77 2.64 12.30 -13.07
CA TRP A 77 1.44 12.11 -12.23
C TRP A 77 0.31 11.30 -12.90
N ARG A 78 0.17 11.42 -14.21
CA ARG A 78 -0.87 10.73 -15.00
C ARG A 78 -0.46 9.35 -15.49
N HIS A 79 0.81 8.98 -15.33
CA HIS A 79 1.27 7.63 -15.63
C HIS A 79 0.83 6.71 -14.51
N GLU A 80 -0.09 5.80 -14.78
CA GLU A 80 -0.74 4.93 -13.78
C GLU A 80 -0.42 3.47 -14.03
N GLU A 81 -0.10 2.75 -12.94
CA GLU A 81 0.10 1.32 -12.91
C GLU A 81 -0.88 0.64 -11.94
N PHE A 82 -1.34 -0.57 -12.27
CA PHE A 82 -2.42 -1.25 -11.56
C PHE A 82 -1.97 -2.09 -10.37
N THR A 83 -0.68 -2.42 -10.26
CA THR A 83 -0.14 -3.22 -9.17
C THR A 83 1.12 -2.59 -8.58
N HIS A 84 1.46 -2.96 -7.34
CA HIS A 84 2.73 -2.56 -6.74
C HIS A 84 3.93 -3.11 -7.52
N ALA A 85 3.79 -4.32 -8.06
CA ALA A 85 4.82 -4.94 -8.89
C ALA A 85 5.04 -4.15 -10.20
N ALA A 86 3.97 -3.70 -10.87
CA ALA A 86 4.09 -2.90 -12.09
C ALA A 86 4.78 -1.55 -11.83
N VAL A 87 4.43 -0.87 -10.72
CA VAL A 87 5.16 0.34 -10.28
C VAL A 87 6.64 0.03 -10.06
N ALA A 88 6.96 -1.05 -9.37
CA ALA A 88 8.35 -1.45 -9.13
C ALA A 88 9.10 -1.78 -10.43
N VAL A 89 8.46 -2.43 -11.41
CA VAL A 89 9.02 -2.67 -12.74
C VAL A 89 9.28 -1.37 -13.48
N ALA A 90 8.36 -0.41 -13.45
CA ALA A 90 8.57 0.90 -14.09
C ALA A 90 9.79 1.65 -13.53
N VAL A 91 10.00 1.56 -12.21
CA VAL A 91 11.18 2.14 -11.55
C VAL A 91 12.44 1.33 -11.90
N LYS A 92 12.39 0.00 -11.83
CA LYS A 92 13.54 -0.87 -12.13
C LYS A 92 14.05 -0.71 -13.56
N SER A 93 13.13 -0.51 -14.51
CA SER A 93 13.45 -0.33 -15.94
C SER A 93 13.89 1.10 -16.30
N GLY A 94 13.81 2.05 -15.36
CA GLY A 94 14.16 3.45 -15.61
C GLY A 94 13.10 4.26 -16.37
N VAL A 95 11.88 3.73 -16.53
CA VAL A 95 10.73 4.48 -17.07
C VAL A 95 10.30 5.58 -16.12
N ALA A 96 10.46 5.36 -14.82
CA ALA A 96 10.27 6.35 -13.78
C ALA A 96 11.43 6.33 -12.78
N ASP A 97 11.67 7.46 -12.12
CA ASP A 97 12.66 7.59 -11.06
C ASP A 97 12.11 7.13 -9.70
N ALA A 98 10.79 7.28 -9.52
CA ALA A 98 10.10 6.88 -8.29
C ALA A 98 8.65 6.47 -8.52
N GLY A 99 8.14 5.65 -7.60
CA GLY A 99 6.73 5.33 -7.50
C GLY A 99 6.36 5.00 -6.06
N LEU A 100 5.10 5.23 -5.64
CA LEU A 100 4.68 4.87 -4.29
C LEU A 100 4.20 3.41 -4.24
N GLY A 101 4.69 2.67 -3.26
CA GLY A 101 4.34 1.27 -3.10
C GLY A 101 4.70 0.69 -1.74
N VAL A 102 4.55 -0.63 -1.61
CA VAL A 102 4.89 -1.37 -0.39
C VAL A 102 6.34 -1.86 -0.41
N LEU A 103 6.95 -1.99 0.77
CA LEU A 103 8.33 -2.44 0.91
C LEU A 103 8.58 -3.82 0.27
N ALA A 104 7.59 -4.73 0.34
CA ALA A 104 7.70 -6.05 -0.29
C ALA A 104 7.94 -5.97 -1.80
N ALA A 105 7.31 -5.01 -2.51
CA ALA A 105 7.54 -4.80 -3.94
C ALA A 105 8.94 -4.25 -4.24
N ALA A 106 9.46 -3.38 -3.39
CA ALA A 106 10.84 -2.90 -3.51
C ALA A 106 11.83 -4.06 -3.37
N ARG A 107 11.67 -4.88 -2.33
CA ARG A 107 12.54 -6.04 -2.08
C ARG A 107 12.52 -7.06 -3.21
N ALA A 108 11.34 -7.37 -3.75
CA ALA A 108 11.18 -8.35 -4.84
C ALA A 108 11.96 -7.96 -6.11
N LEU A 109 12.20 -6.67 -6.35
CA LEU A 109 12.91 -6.15 -7.51
C LEU A 109 14.25 -5.48 -7.14
N GLU A 110 14.74 -5.66 -5.93
CA GLU A 110 16.01 -5.10 -5.46
C GLU A 110 16.10 -3.57 -5.62
N LEU A 111 14.97 -2.89 -5.34
CA LEU A 111 14.89 -1.43 -5.30
C LEU A 111 15.20 -0.93 -3.88
N ASP A 112 15.65 0.32 -3.80
CA ASP A 112 15.69 1.02 -2.52
C ASP A 112 14.31 1.57 -2.17
N PHE A 113 14.12 1.83 -0.87
CA PHE A 113 12.84 2.22 -0.31
C PHE A 113 12.99 3.43 0.60
N VAL A 114 12.25 4.51 0.32
CA VAL A 114 12.20 5.70 1.15
C VAL A 114 10.85 5.70 1.89
N PRO A 115 10.83 5.48 3.21
CA PRO A 115 9.56 5.39 3.97
C PRO A 115 8.75 6.68 3.89
N VAL A 116 7.43 6.54 3.70
CA VAL A 116 6.48 7.64 3.70
C VAL A 116 5.50 7.52 4.86
N GLY A 117 5.02 6.32 5.13
CA GLY A 117 4.08 6.08 6.20
C GLY A 117 3.74 4.60 6.38
N GLU A 118 2.81 4.34 7.27
CA GLU A 118 2.25 3.03 7.51
C GLU A 118 0.73 3.09 7.27
N GLU A 119 0.17 2.05 6.72
CA GLU A 119 -1.27 1.90 6.60
C GLU A 119 -1.74 0.60 7.27
N ARG A 120 -2.95 0.67 7.82
CA ARG A 120 -3.65 -0.51 8.30
C ARG A 120 -4.39 -1.17 7.15
N TYR A 121 -4.27 -2.48 7.02
CA TYR A 121 -4.92 -3.28 6.00
C TYR A 121 -5.84 -4.28 6.68
N ASP A 122 -7.15 -4.15 6.45
CA ASP A 122 -8.18 -4.95 7.10
C ASP A 122 -8.86 -5.89 6.10
N LEU A 123 -9.19 -7.09 6.57
CA LEU A 123 -10.13 -7.99 5.89
C LEU A 123 -11.54 -7.66 6.37
N VAL A 124 -12.39 -7.21 5.45
CA VAL A 124 -13.79 -6.90 5.73
C VAL A 124 -14.68 -8.01 5.16
N VAL A 125 -15.49 -8.61 6.01
CA VAL A 125 -16.48 -9.63 5.62
C VAL A 125 -17.87 -9.02 5.71
N PRO A 126 -18.66 -8.99 4.62
CA PRO A 126 -20.05 -8.58 4.64
C PRO A 126 -20.91 -9.44 5.57
N VAL A 127 -21.98 -8.86 6.12
CA VAL A 127 -22.85 -9.56 7.10
C VAL A 127 -23.49 -10.82 6.51
N ASP A 128 -23.86 -10.77 5.24
CA ASP A 128 -24.48 -11.88 4.51
C ASP A 128 -23.53 -13.06 4.21
N LEU A 129 -22.22 -12.86 4.39
CA LEU A 129 -21.21 -13.89 4.21
C LEU A 129 -20.65 -14.46 5.52
N LEU A 130 -21.08 -13.95 6.68
CA LEU A 130 -20.55 -14.43 7.97
C LEU A 130 -20.75 -15.92 8.23
N GLU A 131 -21.89 -16.47 7.77
CA GLU A 131 -22.23 -17.87 7.95
C GLU A 131 -21.81 -18.76 6.75
N ASP A 132 -21.15 -18.16 5.74
CA ASP A 132 -20.64 -18.93 4.61
C ASP A 132 -19.48 -19.84 5.09
N PRO A 133 -19.58 -21.17 4.87
CA PRO A 133 -18.57 -22.11 5.34
C PRO A 133 -17.16 -21.87 4.76
N ARG A 134 -17.04 -21.09 3.70
CA ARG A 134 -15.76 -20.69 3.11
C ARG A 134 -15.06 -19.58 3.87
N VAL A 135 -15.78 -18.82 4.68
CA VAL A 135 -15.24 -17.67 5.44
C VAL A 135 -14.52 -18.11 6.71
N ALA A 136 -15.08 -19.07 7.45
CA ALA A 136 -14.49 -19.54 8.70
C ALA A 136 -13.01 -19.96 8.55
N PRO A 137 -12.61 -20.78 7.55
CA PRO A 137 -11.21 -21.14 7.34
C PRO A 137 -10.30 -19.96 7.05
N VAL A 138 -10.79 -18.91 6.35
CA VAL A 138 -10.03 -17.69 6.06
C VAL A 138 -9.74 -16.92 7.34
N LEU A 139 -10.74 -16.77 8.23
CA LEU A 139 -10.58 -16.09 9.52
C LEU A 139 -9.68 -16.89 10.48
N GLU A 140 -9.75 -18.22 10.44
CA GLU A 140 -8.86 -19.10 11.21
C GLU A 140 -7.41 -18.97 10.72
N LEU A 141 -7.18 -19.01 9.41
CA LEU A 141 -5.86 -18.79 8.81
C LEU A 141 -5.28 -17.44 9.22
N LEU A 142 -6.08 -16.38 9.15
CA LEU A 142 -5.65 -15.02 9.52
C LEU A 142 -5.12 -14.95 10.98
N ARG A 143 -5.64 -15.81 11.87
CA ARG A 143 -5.23 -15.88 13.28
C ARG A 143 -4.10 -16.87 13.54
N SER A 144 -3.71 -17.65 12.54
CA SER A 144 -2.69 -18.68 12.68
C SER A 144 -1.27 -18.13 12.82
N ALA A 145 -0.40 -18.91 13.45
CA ALA A 145 1.03 -18.59 13.52
C ALA A 145 1.71 -18.66 12.14
N GLU A 146 1.26 -19.60 11.31
CA GLU A 146 1.76 -19.78 9.94
C GLU A 146 1.55 -18.54 9.08
N PHE A 147 0.36 -17.94 9.14
CA PHE A 147 0.06 -16.71 8.40
C PHE A 147 0.94 -15.53 8.87
N ARG A 148 1.14 -15.38 10.18
CA ARG A 148 2.02 -14.35 10.75
C ARG A 148 3.46 -14.53 10.31
N GLU A 149 3.96 -15.77 10.29
CA GLU A 149 5.30 -16.07 9.82
C GLU A 149 5.46 -15.72 8.33
N ALA A 150 4.48 -16.07 7.50
CA ALA A 150 4.45 -15.72 6.08
C ALA A 150 4.48 -14.20 5.88
N LEU A 151 3.72 -13.42 6.66
CA LEU A 151 3.73 -11.95 6.60
C LEU A 151 5.12 -11.37 6.92
N ARG A 152 5.77 -11.86 7.98
CA ARG A 152 7.13 -11.43 8.35
C ARG A 152 8.14 -11.71 7.24
N GLY A 153 7.99 -12.87 6.57
CA GLY A 153 8.84 -13.26 5.44
C GLY A 153 8.76 -12.32 4.23
N LEU A 154 7.61 -11.70 3.99
CA LEU A 154 7.46 -10.71 2.91
C LEU A 154 8.24 -9.42 3.17
N GLY A 155 8.41 -9.05 4.43
CA GLY A 155 9.02 -7.78 4.87
C GLY A 155 8.14 -6.56 4.64
N GLY A 156 8.19 -5.62 5.59
CA GLY A 156 7.37 -4.40 5.55
C GLY A 156 5.91 -4.61 5.96
N TYR A 157 5.58 -5.80 6.43
CA TYR A 157 4.32 -6.14 7.09
C TYR A 157 4.58 -6.37 8.58
N ASP A 158 3.79 -5.73 9.42
CA ASP A 158 3.83 -5.88 10.87
C ASP A 158 2.56 -6.64 11.30
N ASP A 159 2.77 -7.77 11.93
CA ASP A 159 1.73 -8.71 12.36
C ASP A 159 1.28 -8.50 13.82
N ARG A 160 1.72 -7.42 14.49
CA ARG A 160 1.45 -7.15 15.92
C ARG A 160 -0.02 -7.25 16.32
N GLU A 161 -0.93 -6.94 15.40
CA GLU A 161 -2.37 -6.95 15.64
C GLU A 161 -3.14 -7.87 14.66
N THR A 162 -2.43 -8.67 13.87
CA THR A 162 -3.06 -9.57 12.88
C THR A 162 -4.08 -10.51 13.54
N GLY A 163 -5.27 -10.57 12.96
CA GLY A 163 -6.41 -11.35 13.47
C GLY A 163 -7.20 -10.67 14.58
N ARG A 164 -6.86 -9.42 14.95
CA ARG A 164 -7.66 -8.62 15.88
C ARG A 164 -8.92 -8.11 15.18
N ARG A 165 -10.08 -8.35 15.76
CA ARG A 165 -11.34 -7.77 15.30
C ARG A 165 -11.34 -6.26 15.55
N VAL A 166 -11.71 -5.47 14.54
CA VAL A 166 -11.75 -4.01 14.58
C VAL A 166 -13.15 -3.44 14.31
N ALA A 167 -14.09 -4.28 13.82
CA ALA A 167 -15.52 -3.97 13.72
C ALA A 167 -16.35 -5.26 13.77
#